data_3f85efd0c92ab8da83022ec79d0e4822
#
_entry.id   3f85efd0c92ab8da83022ec79d0e4822
#
_cell.length_a   1.000
_cell.length_b   1.000
_cell.length_c   1.000
_cell.angle_alpha   90.00
_cell.angle_beta   90.00
_cell.angle_gamma   90.00
#
_symmetry.space_group_name_H-M   'P 1'
#
loop_
_entity.id
_entity.type
_entity.pdbx_description
1 polymer ?
#
loop_
_entity_poly.entity_id
_entity_poly.type
_entity_poly.pdbx_seq_one_letter_code
_entity_poly.pdbx_strand_id
1 'polypeptide(L)'
;YYLTSILGYASTGLKGQIFKNYKIITQEAYNEVDKLEVIGLDFGTSSPAGIVAVKIDRNKIYLDELNYVGMNLKELAIKLNTLGFDNKTLIIADSAEPETIRSLRYGIGNILSEKEKEVYKSASSGFHNMRPAKKGSGSIQSGIDKLLSFEIYVTERSKNLLNELLMYRWAVDRNNNPMDVPIDDCNHCID
;
A
#
# COMPACT_ATOMS: atom_id res chain seq x y z
N TYR A 1 0.78 16.65 -19.01
CA TYR A 1 0.78 15.80 -17.82
C TYR A 1 -0.06 14.51 -18.01
N TYR A 2 -1.30 14.59 -18.52
CA TYR A 2 -2.20 13.44 -18.66
C TYR A 2 -1.75 12.40 -19.70
N LEU A 3 -1.15 12.83 -20.79
CA LEU A 3 -0.74 11.96 -21.92
C LEU A 3 0.57 11.20 -21.65
N THR A 4 1.47 11.74 -20.85
CA THR A 4 2.73 11.06 -20.48
C THR A 4 2.51 9.89 -19.55
N SER A 5 1.52 9.98 -18.63
CA SER A 5 1.18 8.90 -17.70
C SER A 5 0.46 7.72 -18.38
N ILE A 6 -0.36 7.97 -19.42
CA ILE A 6 -1.13 6.94 -20.13
C ILE A 6 -0.27 6.14 -21.13
N LEU A 7 0.82 6.72 -21.63
CA LEU A 7 1.67 6.08 -22.65
C LEU A 7 2.91 5.38 -22.06
N GLY A 8 2.99 5.21 -20.74
CA GLY A 8 4.08 4.47 -20.09
C GLY A 8 5.42 5.20 -20.06
N TYR A 9 5.45 6.49 -20.37
CA TYR A 9 6.63 7.33 -20.23
C TYR A 9 6.62 7.97 -18.84
N ALA A 10 7.57 7.60 -17.99
CA ALA A 10 7.83 8.34 -16.76
C ALA A 10 8.14 9.80 -17.16
N SER A 11 7.45 10.77 -16.56
CA SER A 11 7.76 12.17 -16.79
C SER A 11 9.20 12.43 -16.36
N THR A 12 10.05 12.82 -17.26
CA THR A 12 11.41 13.27 -16.99
C THR A 12 11.32 14.56 -16.20
N GLY A 13 11.13 14.49 -14.84
CA GLY A 13 10.98 15.86 -14.53
C GLY A 13 11.07 16.37 -13.12
N LEU A 14 10.78 15.64 -12.11
CA LEU A 14 10.97 16.16 -10.76
C LEU A 14 12.42 15.90 -10.31
N LYS A 15 13.16 16.96 -10.06
CA LYS A 15 14.52 16.86 -9.51
C LYS A 15 14.44 16.05 -8.20
N GLY A 16 15.24 14.99 -8.12
CA GLY A 16 15.26 14.11 -6.95
C GLY A 16 14.19 13.02 -6.90
N GLN A 17 13.37 12.84 -7.93
CA GLN A 17 12.38 11.75 -7.98
C GLN A 17 13.06 10.39 -7.76
N ILE A 18 12.49 9.58 -6.87
CA ILE A 18 13.05 8.27 -6.48
C ILE A 18 12.63 7.20 -7.49
N PHE A 19 11.34 7.03 -7.72
CA PHE A 19 10.80 6.01 -8.63
C PHE A 19 10.59 6.58 -10.03
N LYS A 20 11.58 6.39 -10.92
CA LYS A 20 11.55 6.94 -12.29
C LYS A 20 11.02 5.96 -13.33
N ASN A 21 11.16 4.66 -13.05
CA ASN A 21 10.89 3.59 -14.02
C ASN A 21 9.83 2.65 -13.45
N TYR A 22 8.59 2.83 -13.85
CA TYR A 22 7.51 1.88 -13.62
C TYR A 22 6.64 1.75 -14.86
N LYS A 23 5.94 0.64 -14.97
CA LYS A 23 5.06 0.32 -16.10
C LYS A 23 3.62 0.28 -15.62
N ILE A 24 2.72 0.88 -16.38
CA ILE A 24 1.29 0.83 -16.10
C ILE A 24 0.71 -0.40 -16.82
N ILE A 25 -0.07 -1.20 -16.11
CA ILE A 25 -0.71 -2.42 -16.62
C ILE A 25 -2.22 -2.38 -16.35
N THR A 26 -2.97 -3.18 -17.09
CA THR A 26 -4.40 -3.35 -16.84
C THR A 26 -4.64 -4.24 -15.62
N GLN A 27 -5.88 -4.20 -15.10
CA GLN A 27 -6.29 -5.08 -13.99
C GLN A 27 -6.24 -6.56 -14.40
N GLU A 28 -6.60 -6.87 -15.65
CA GLU A 28 -6.54 -8.22 -16.19
C GLU A 28 -5.10 -8.76 -16.17
N ALA A 29 -4.14 -7.96 -16.63
CA ALA A 29 -2.72 -8.33 -16.60
C ALA A 29 -2.20 -8.56 -15.17
N TYR A 30 -2.67 -7.78 -14.19
CA TYR A 30 -2.37 -8.02 -12.77
C TYR A 30 -2.97 -9.34 -12.28
N ASN A 31 -4.23 -9.63 -12.66
CA ASN A 31 -4.93 -10.84 -12.23
C ASN A 31 -4.31 -12.12 -12.81
N GLU A 32 -3.75 -12.04 -14.02
CA GLU A 32 -3.05 -13.16 -14.68
C GLU A 32 -1.71 -13.55 -14.00
N VAL A 33 -1.18 -12.70 -13.11
CA VAL A 33 0.03 -13.02 -12.35
C VAL A 33 -0.32 -14.04 -11.27
N ASP A 34 -0.02 -15.32 -11.54
CA ASP A 34 -0.24 -16.44 -10.60
C ASP A 34 0.87 -16.47 -9.53
N LYS A 35 0.79 -15.60 -8.57
CA LYS A 35 1.71 -15.49 -7.42
C LYS A 35 0.92 -15.19 -6.15
N LEU A 36 1.54 -15.54 -5.00
CA LEU A 36 1.01 -15.18 -3.69
C LEU A 36 0.84 -13.67 -3.61
N GLU A 37 -0.38 -13.24 -3.27
CA GLU A 37 -0.70 -11.86 -3.02
C GLU A 37 -0.49 -11.53 -1.54
N VAL A 38 0.22 -10.46 -1.28
CA VAL A 38 0.42 -9.89 0.05
C VAL A 38 -0.23 -8.52 0.09
N ILE A 39 -0.92 -8.20 1.15
CA ILE A 39 -1.58 -6.92 1.32
C ILE A 39 -0.74 -6.03 2.21
N GLY A 40 -0.33 -4.87 1.70
CA GLY A 40 0.21 -3.76 2.47
C GLY A 40 -0.92 -2.90 3.02
N LEU A 41 -0.82 -2.49 4.28
CA LEU A 41 -1.82 -1.66 4.94
C LEU A 41 -1.14 -0.55 5.74
N ASP A 42 -1.37 0.69 5.35
CA ASP A 42 -1.09 1.88 6.14
C ASP A 42 -2.38 2.42 6.75
N PHE A 43 -2.34 2.78 8.04
CA PHE A 43 -3.52 3.25 8.75
C PHE A 43 -3.72 4.76 8.58
N GLY A 44 -4.96 5.17 8.40
CA GLY A 44 -5.33 6.58 8.37
C GLY A 44 -6.80 6.76 8.69
N THR A 45 -7.10 7.68 9.61
CA THR A 45 -8.48 8.08 9.94
C THR A 45 -8.80 9.45 9.34
N SER A 46 -7.98 10.45 9.63
CA SER A 46 -8.05 11.79 9.06
C SER A 46 -7.20 11.94 7.80
N SER A 47 -6.14 11.15 7.68
CA SER A 47 -5.36 10.92 6.46
C SER A 47 -5.89 9.68 5.71
N PRO A 48 -5.53 9.48 4.45
CA PRO A 48 -5.87 8.25 3.75
C PRO A 48 -5.31 7.01 4.43
N ALA A 49 -6.11 5.93 4.47
CA ALA A 49 -5.61 4.59 4.74
C ALA A 49 -5.23 3.94 3.41
N GLY A 50 -3.96 3.59 3.25
CA GLY A 50 -3.44 2.93 2.06
C GLY A 50 -3.63 1.41 2.15
N ILE A 51 -4.32 0.81 1.17
CA ILE A 51 -4.38 -0.66 1.03
C ILE A 51 -3.87 -1.00 -0.36
N VAL A 52 -2.77 -1.73 -0.44
CA VAL A 52 -2.12 -2.11 -1.69
C VAL A 52 -1.94 -3.62 -1.74
N ALA A 53 -2.42 -4.25 -2.81
CA ALA A 53 -2.13 -5.64 -3.11
C ALA A 53 -0.81 -5.75 -3.87
N VAL A 54 0.03 -6.67 -3.45
CA VAL A 54 1.41 -6.83 -3.94
C VAL A 54 1.63 -8.27 -4.37
N LYS A 55 2.09 -8.47 -5.61
CA LYS A 55 2.59 -9.77 -6.09
C LYS A 55 4.03 -9.63 -6.53
N ILE A 56 4.85 -10.65 -6.27
CA ILE A 56 6.26 -10.66 -6.68
C ILE A 56 6.51 -11.90 -7.53
N ASP A 57 7.06 -11.69 -8.73
CA ASP A 57 7.55 -12.75 -9.60
C ASP A 57 8.99 -12.45 -10.03
N ARG A 58 9.96 -13.18 -9.42
CA ARG A 58 11.39 -12.99 -9.64
C ARG A 58 11.85 -11.55 -9.34
N ASN A 59 12.25 -10.80 -10.37
CA ASN A 59 12.65 -9.39 -10.28
C ASN A 59 11.53 -8.40 -10.60
N LYS A 60 10.27 -8.85 -10.67
CA LYS A 60 9.11 -8.01 -10.96
C LYS A 60 8.22 -7.89 -9.75
N ILE A 61 7.76 -6.68 -9.49
CA ILE A 61 6.75 -6.39 -8.46
C ILE A 61 5.53 -5.77 -9.12
N TYR A 62 4.36 -6.27 -8.74
CA TYR A 62 3.07 -5.87 -9.26
C TYR A 62 2.26 -5.26 -8.12
N LEU A 63 1.80 -4.05 -8.30
CA LEU A 63 1.13 -3.24 -7.31
C LEU A 63 -0.28 -2.87 -7.78
N ASP A 64 -1.25 -3.02 -6.89
CA ASP A 64 -2.66 -2.69 -7.15
C ASP A 64 -3.26 -1.98 -5.93
N GLU A 65 -3.62 -0.71 -6.07
CA GLU A 65 -4.27 0.10 -5.04
C GLU A 65 -5.71 -0.35 -4.85
N LEU A 66 -6.04 -0.77 -3.63
CA LEU A 66 -7.38 -1.25 -3.27
C LEU A 66 -8.17 -0.23 -2.46
N ASN A 67 -7.48 0.71 -1.82
CA ASN A 67 -8.07 1.81 -1.06
C ASN A 67 -7.10 2.97 -0.85
N TYR A 68 -7.66 4.17 -0.83
CA TYR A 68 -6.97 5.42 -0.49
C TYR A 68 -7.93 6.41 0.19
N VAL A 69 -8.71 5.92 1.13
CA VAL A 69 -9.67 6.74 1.89
C VAL A 69 -9.47 6.49 3.38
N GLY A 70 -9.46 7.55 4.18
CA GLY A 70 -9.38 7.42 5.64
C GLY A 70 -10.55 6.64 6.20
N MET A 71 -10.27 5.75 7.16
CA MET A 71 -11.27 4.86 7.75
C MET A 71 -11.00 4.66 9.24
N ASN A 72 -12.06 4.63 10.04
CA ASN A 72 -11.98 4.16 11.42
C ASN A 72 -11.85 2.62 11.47
N LEU A 73 -11.58 2.07 12.65
CA LEU A 73 -11.38 0.62 12.85
C LEU A 73 -12.53 -0.24 12.28
N LYS A 74 -13.78 0.15 12.51
CA LYS A 74 -14.95 -0.60 12.03
C LYS A 74 -15.05 -0.56 10.51
N GLU A 75 -14.90 0.61 9.94
CA GLU A 75 -14.94 0.82 8.48
C GLU A 75 -13.82 0.04 7.79
N LEU A 76 -12.62 0.08 8.35
CA LEU A 76 -11.46 -0.66 7.82
C LEU A 76 -11.69 -2.17 7.86
N ALA A 77 -12.18 -2.72 8.99
CA ALA A 77 -12.47 -4.15 9.10
C ALA A 77 -13.53 -4.60 8.09
N ILE A 78 -14.59 -3.81 7.91
CA ILE A 78 -15.64 -4.06 6.91
C ILE A 78 -15.05 -3.97 5.50
N LYS A 79 -14.20 -2.99 5.22
CA LYS A 79 -13.53 -2.84 3.93
C LYS A 79 -12.67 -4.06 3.59
N LEU A 80 -11.82 -4.53 4.52
CA LEU A 80 -10.99 -5.71 4.32
C LEU A 80 -11.85 -6.96 4.03
N ASN A 81 -12.96 -7.14 4.78
CA ASN A 81 -13.90 -8.22 4.53
C ASN A 81 -14.57 -8.11 3.15
N THR A 82 -14.96 -6.89 2.72
CA THR A 82 -15.60 -6.63 1.43
C THR A 82 -14.64 -6.87 0.26
N LEU A 83 -13.34 -6.67 0.46
CA LEU A 83 -12.29 -7.02 -0.49
C LEU A 83 -12.06 -8.54 -0.60
N GLY A 84 -12.77 -9.34 0.20
CA GLY A 84 -12.67 -10.80 0.20
C GLY A 84 -11.55 -11.35 1.07
N PHE A 85 -10.91 -10.52 1.89
CA PHE A 85 -9.84 -10.98 2.77
C PHE A 85 -10.40 -11.77 3.95
N ASP A 86 -9.62 -12.74 4.38
CA ASP A 86 -9.97 -13.68 5.44
C ASP A 86 -8.79 -13.93 6.41
N ASN A 87 -8.94 -14.92 7.28
CA ASN A 87 -7.92 -15.30 8.25
C ASN A 87 -6.63 -15.88 7.64
N LYS A 88 -6.62 -16.22 6.35
CA LYS A 88 -5.46 -16.76 5.62
C LYS A 88 -4.72 -15.69 4.85
N THR A 89 -5.39 -14.59 4.49
CA THR A 89 -4.80 -13.48 3.74
C THR A 89 -3.64 -12.87 4.52
N LEU A 90 -2.45 -12.87 3.92
CA LEU A 90 -1.28 -12.23 4.54
C LEU A 90 -1.40 -10.71 4.40
N ILE A 91 -1.55 -10.03 5.53
CA ILE A 91 -1.61 -8.57 5.61
C ILE A 91 -0.41 -8.09 6.43
N ILE A 92 0.39 -7.21 5.85
CA ILE A 92 1.49 -6.52 6.53
C ILE A 92 1.02 -5.09 6.79
N ALA A 93 0.83 -4.75 8.05
CA ALA A 93 0.31 -3.46 8.47
C ALA A 93 1.41 -2.57 9.08
N ASP A 94 1.28 -1.26 8.93
CA ASP A 94 2.17 -0.33 9.63
C ASP A 94 2.17 -0.62 11.14
N SER A 95 3.36 -0.70 11.70
CA SER A 95 3.57 -1.05 13.12
C SER A 95 3.31 0.10 14.10
N ALA A 96 3.01 1.31 13.61
CA ALA A 96 2.70 2.47 14.46
C ALA A 96 1.39 2.32 15.25
N GLU A 97 0.47 1.45 14.79
CA GLU A 97 -0.87 1.26 15.35
C GLU A 97 -1.07 -0.17 15.94
N PRO A 98 -0.32 -0.58 16.99
CA PRO A 98 -0.34 -1.97 17.49
C PRO A 98 -1.70 -2.42 18.01
N GLU A 99 -2.49 -1.53 18.62
CA GLU A 99 -3.83 -1.85 19.12
C GLU A 99 -4.84 -2.04 18.00
N THR A 100 -4.71 -1.27 16.90
CA THR A 100 -5.52 -1.43 15.70
C THR A 100 -5.20 -2.76 15.02
N ILE A 101 -3.91 -3.11 14.88
CA ILE A 101 -3.47 -4.42 14.38
C ILE A 101 -4.05 -5.55 15.23
N ARG A 102 -3.97 -5.43 16.56
CA ARG A 102 -4.49 -6.43 17.49
C ARG A 102 -6.00 -6.62 17.31
N SER A 103 -6.74 -5.52 17.26
CA SER A 103 -8.19 -5.56 17.10
C SER A 103 -8.60 -6.21 15.78
N LEU A 104 -7.98 -5.84 14.66
CA LEU A 104 -8.24 -6.44 13.36
C LEU A 104 -7.84 -7.91 13.31
N ARG A 105 -6.71 -8.28 13.94
CA ARG A 105 -6.21 -9.65 13.94
C ARG A 105 -7.13 -10.61 14.68
N TYR A 106 -7.74 -10.17 15.79
CA TYR A 106 -8.62 -11.01 16.61
C TYR A 106 -10.11 -10.79 16.34
N GLY A 107 -10.42 -9.84 15.46
CA GLY A 107 -11.78 -9.51 15.06
C GLY A 107 -12.45 -8.46 15.93
N ILE A 108 -13.40 -7.78 15.32
CA ILE A 108 -14.16 -6.69 15.94
C ILE A 108 -15.62 -7.07 16.22
N GLY A 109 -15.88 -8.36 16.41
CA GLY A 109 -17.24 -8.86 16.64
C GLY A 109 -17.96 -8.22 17.83
N ASN A 110 -17.22 -7.69 18.81
CA ASN A 110 -17.76 -7.00 19.97
C ASN A 110 -18.39 -5.63 19.66
N ILE A 111 -18.02 -5.00 18.53
CA ILE A 111 -18.55 -3.70 18.08
C ILE A 111 -19.47 -3.82 16.86
N LEU A 112 -19.69 -5.03 16.34
CA LEU A 112 -20.62 -5.32 15.26
C LEU A 112 -21.97 -5.77 15.85
N SER A 113 -23.08 -5.33 15.22
CA SER A 113 -24.40 -5.89 15.47
C SER A 113 -24.50 -7.34 14.99
N GLU A 114 -25.46 -8.14 15.49
CA GLU A 114 -25.64 -9.53 15.07
C GLU A 114 -25.80 -9.66 13.54
N LYS A 115 -26.57 -8.77 12.92
CA LYS A 115 -26.72 -8.74 11.48
C LYS A 115 -25.40 -8.48 10.74
N GLU A 116 -24.59 -7.55 11.24
CA GLU A 116 -23.26 -7.26 10.65
C GLU A 116 -22.30 -8.45 10.81
N LYS A 117 -22.35 -9.18 11.92
CA LYS A 117 -21.53 -10.38 12.12
C LYS A 117 -21.83 -11.47 11.10
N GLU A 118 -23.09 -11.65 10.75
CA GLU A 118 -23.51 -12.61 9.72
C GLU A 118 -22.99 -12.23 8.34
N VAL A 119 -22.99 -10.92 8.01
CA VAL A 119 -22.54 -10.39 6.72
C VAL A 119 -21.02 -10.30 6.64
N TYR A 120 -20.38 -9.74 7.68
CA TYR A 120 -18.94 -9.45 7.72
C TYR A 120 -18.18 -10.46 8.59
N LYS A 121 -18.22 -11.72 8.20
CA LYS A 121 -17.68 -12.85 8.99
C LYS A 121 -16.18 -12.68 9.30
N SER A 122 -15.38 -12.31 8.32
CA SER A 122 -13.92 -12.12 8.52
C SER A 122 -13.64 -10.92 9.42
N ALA A 123 -14.39 -9.81 9.30
CA ALA A 123 -14.27 -8.68 10.20
C ALA A 123 -14.67 -9.06 11.64
N SER A 124 -15.68 -9.90 11.79
CA SER A 124 -16.14 -10.38 13.10
C SER A 124 -15.13 -11.32 13.77
N SER A 125 -14.57 -12.29 13.03
CA SER A 125 -13.69 -13.34 13.56
C SER A 125 -12.19 -12.99 13.53
N GLY A 126 -11.79 -12.06 12.70
CA GLY A 126 -10.42 -11.52 12.60
C GLY A 126 -9.63 -11.99 11.40
N PHE A 127 -8.60 -11.19 11.10
CA PHE A 127 -7.64 -11.42 10.04
C PHE A 127 -6.34 -11.99 10.65
N HIS A 128 -6.35 -13.25 11.03
CA HIS A 128 -5.34 -13.86 11.90
C HIS A 128 -3.92 -13.85 11.34
N ASN A 129 -3.75 -13.77 10.00
CA ASN A 129 -2.45 -13.66 9.35
C ASN A 129 -2.00 -12.21 9.12
N MET A 130 -2.59 -11.26 9.83
CA MET A 130 -2.12 -9.88 9.89
C MET A 130 -0.88 -9.77 10.76
N ARG A 131 0.14 -9.07 10.29
CA ARG A 131 1.44 -8.91 10.98
C ARG A 131 1.89 -7.45 10.92
N PRO A 132 2.53 -6.93 11.98
CA PRO A 132 3.17 -5.62 11.91
C PRO A 132 4.36 -5.64 10.98
N ALA A 133 4.56 -4.56 10.24
CA ALA A 133 5.79 -4.32 9.49
C ALA A 133 6.99 -4.23 10.43
N LYS A 134 8.13 -4.80 10.02
CA LYS A 134 9.37 -4.69 10.79
C LYS A 134 10.00 -3.35 10.47
N LYS A 135 9.90 -2.41 11.40
CA LYS A 135 10.56 -1.11 11.33
C LYS A 135 11.84 -1.11 12.17
N GLY A 136 12.90 -0.50 11.66
CA GLY A 136 14.17 -0.31 12.35
C GLY A 136 14.90 0.90 11.78
N SER A 137 16.05 1.26 12.36
CA SER A 137 16.87 2.33 11.79
C SER A 137 17.22 2.02 10.34
N GLY A 138 16.95 2.94 9.42
CA GLY A 138 17.18 2.76 7.98
C GLY A 138 16.16 1.90 7.25
N SER A 139 15.02 1.53 7.86
CA SER A 139 14.00 0.68 7.22
C SER A 139 13.40 1.34 5.96
N ILE A 140 13.18 2.66 5.97
CA ILE A 140 12.66 3.41 4.82
C ILE A 140 13.64 3.32 3.65
N GLN A 141 14.93 3.64 3.88
CA GLN A 141 15.96 3.53 2.84
C GLN A 141 16.06 2.11 2.29
N SER A 142 16.09 1.12 3.17
CA SER A 142 16.13 -0.29 2.77
C SER A 142 14.89 -0.72 1.97
N GLY A 143 13.71 -0.18 2.29
CA GLY A 143 12.47 -0.38 1.54
C GLY A 143 12.56 0.22 0.13
N ILE A 144 13.02 1.47 0.03
CA ILE A 144 13.25 2.15 -1.24
C ILE A 144 14.24 1.37 -2.11
N ASP A 145 15.40 1.00 -1.56
CA ASP A 145 16.42 0.24 -2.29
C ASP A 145 15.87 -1.11 -2.77
N LYS A 146 15.06 -1.75 -1.93
CA LYS A 146 14.40 -3.00 -2.29
C LYS A 146 13.41 -2.82 -3.43
N LEU A 147 12.55 -1.80 -3.39
CA LEU A 147 11.61 -1.50 -4.48
C LEU A 147 12.35 -1.15 -5.76
N LEU A 148 13.42 -0.36 -5.70
CA LEU A 148 14.25 0.01 -6.84
C LEU A 148 14.98 -1.19 -7.48
N SER A 149 15.14 -2.28 -6.73
CA SER A 149 15.72 -3.53 -7.25
C SER A 149 14.76 -4.33 -8.15
N PHE A 150 13.48 -3.96 -8.18
CA PHE A 150 12.46 -4.61 -9.00
C PHE A 150 12.12 -3.80 -10.26
N GLU A 151 11.64 -4.50 -11.30
CA GLU A 151 10.81 -3.88 -12.33
C GLU A 151 9.41 -3.67 -11.75
N ILE A 152 9.00 -2.43 -11.61
CA ILE A 152 7.73 -2.06 -10.96
C ILE A 152 6.60 -2.00 -12.00
N TYR A 153 5.52 -2.71 -11.73
CA TYR A 153 4.28 -2.71 -12.51
C TYR A 153 3.14 -2.25 -11.62
N VAL A 154 2.35 -1.28 -12.09
CA VAL A 154 1.25 -0.68 -11.32
C VAL A 154 -0.02 -0.73 -12.15
N THR A 155 -1.13 -1.12 -11.56
CA THR A 155 -2.41 -1.13 -12.28
C THR A 155 -2.85 0.29 -12.63
N GLU A 156 -3.49 0.44 -13.78
CA GLU A 156 -3.97 1.74 -14.28
C GLU A 156 -5.03 2.39 -13.37
N ARG A 157 -5.72 1.61 -12.54
CA ARG A 157 -6.70 2.10 -11.57
C ARG A 157 -6.06 2.70 -10.32
N SER A 158 -4.80 2.39 -10.02
CA SER A 158 -4.04 2.83 -8.84
C SER A 158 -3.61 4.30 -8.92
N LYS A 159 -4.58 5.21 -9.01
CA LYS A 159 -4.33 6.62 -9.31
C LYS A 159 -3.53 7.33 -8.23
N ASN A 160 -3.82 7.03 -6.96
CA ASN A 160 -3.13 7.67 -5.85
C ASN A 160 -1.71 7.12 -5.71
N LEU A 161 -1.53 5.80 -5.78
CA LEU A 161 -0.21 5.17 -5.79
C LEU A 161 0.66 5.69 -6.96
N LEU A 162 0.10 5.81 -8.18
CA LEU A 162 0.81 6.39 -9.32
C LEU A 162 1.23 7.83 -9.07
N ASN A 163 0.37 8.63 -8.41
CA ASN A 163 0.70 10.00 -8.03
C ASN A 163 1.79 10.04 -6.93
N GLU A 164 1.73 9.16 -5.95
CA GLU A 164 2.77 9.04 -4.91
C GLU A 164 4.12 8.67 -5.54
N LEU A 165 4.19 7.64 -6.40
CA LEU A 165 5.41 7.26 -7.11
C LEU A 165 6.01 8.42 -7.94
N LEU A 166 5.15 9.24 -8.52
CA LEU A 166 5.57 10.43 -9.27
C LEU A 166 6.15 11.51 -8.36
N MET A 167 5.52 11.73 -7.19
CA MET A 167 5.86 12.83 -6.27
C MET A 167 6.95 12.45 -5.27
N TYR A 168 7.18 11.15 -5.02
CA TYR A 168 8.13 10.68 -4.02
C TYR A 168 9.57 10.99 -4.42
N ARG A 169 10.25 11.82 -3.64
CA ARG A 169 11.55 12.38 -3.97
C ARG A 169 12.44 12.53 -2.75
N TRP A 170 13.73 12.61 -3.01
CA TRP A 170 14.71 12.97 -1.99
C TRP A 170 14.52 14.42 -1.54
N ALA A 171 14.63 14.66 -0.24
CA ALA A 171 14.72 16.00 0.30
C ALA A 171 15.96 16.71 -0.25
N VAL A 172 15.95 18.03 -0.23
CA VAL A 172 17.10 18.84 -0.67
C VAL A 172 17.60 19.71 0.47
N ASP A 173 18.91 19.91 0.53
CA ASP A 173 19.54 20.85 1.46
C ASP A 173 19.29 22.32 1.04
N ARG A 174 19.79 23.26 1.85
CA ARG A 174 19.69 24.71 1.58
C ARG A 174 20.35 25.14 0.26
N ASN A 175 21.26 24.32 -0.26
CA ASN A 175 21.98 24.55 -1.52
C ASN A 175 21.34 23.81 -2.70
N ASN A 176 20.14 23.22 -2.48
CA ASN A 176 19.40 22.47 -3.47
C ASN A 176 20.08 21.14 -3.93
N ASN A 177 20.93 20.54 -3.07
CA ASN A 177 21.50 19.22 -3.27
C ASN A 177 20.58 18.14 -2.69
N PRO A 178 20.37 17.00 -3.39
CA PRO A 178 19.62 15.89 -2.82
C PRO A 178 20.24 15.36 -1.54
N MET A 179 19.40 15.08 -0.55
CA MET A 179 19.77 14.39 0.70
C MET A 179 19.34 12.92 0.58
N ASP A 180 19.98 12.03 1.35
CA ASP A 180 19.60 10.60 1.41
C ASP A 180 18.38 10.35 2.35
N VAL A 181 17.46 11.30 2.39
CA VAL A 181 16.23 11.24 3.19
C VAL A 181 15.07 11.59 2.26
N PRO A 182 14.06 10.71 2.10
CA PRO A 182 12.89 11.03 1.29
C PRO A 182 12.05 12.12 1.98
N ILE A 183 11.26 12.84 1.19
CA ILE A 183 10.26 13.75 1.74
C ILE A 183 9.13 12.90 2.31
N ASP A 184 8.80 13.15 3.58
CA ASP A 184 7.68 12.52 4.28
C ASP A 184 6.39 13.30 3.98
N ASP A 185 5.86 13.08 2.77
CA ASP A 185 4.64 13.71 2.30
C ASP A 185 4.00 12.83 1.22
N CYS A 186 2.70 12.55 1.35
CA CYS A 186 1.89 11.79 0.38
C CYS A 186 2.50 10.41 0.04
N ASN A 187 2.75 9.56 1.03
CA ASN A 187 3.42 8.25 0.86
C ASN A 187 2.63 7.05 1.42
N HIS A 188 1.34 7.20 1.66
CA HIS A 188 0.47 6.19 2.32
C HIS A 188 0.36 4.84 1.61
N CYS A 189 0.63 4.78 0.31
CA CYS A 189 0.67 3.52 -0.45
C CYS A 189 2.09 2.97 -0.62
N ILE A 190 3.11 3.82 -0.44
CA ILE A 190 4.52 3.45 -0.65
C ILE A 190 5.14 2.91 0.64
N ASP A 191 4.74 3.43 1.79
CA ASP A 191 5.16 3.00 3.12
C ASP A 191 4.54 1.66 3.52
#